data_5bf0eb7a13bdd5c637f28c80a68331a5
#
_entry.id   5bf0eb7a13bdd5c637f28c80a68331a5
#
_cell.length_a   1.000
_cell.length_b   1.000
_cell.length_c   1.000
_cell.angle_alpha   90.00
_cell.angle_beta   90.00
_cell.angle_gamma   90.00
#
_symmetry.space_group_name_H-M   'P 1'
#
loop_
_entity.id
_entity.type
_entity.pdbx_description
1 polymer ?
#
loop_
_entity_poly.entity_id
_entity_poly.type
_entity_poly.pdbx_seq_one_letter_code
_entity_poly.pdbx_strand_id
1 'polypeptide(L)'
;MSANLSALEVEDLVTVRDVVTVLQRTEMVRRIADELASDIVELGTDGRLVRLQLDELMGGVDDERRQVVRDYFHEERSWHLDEAMGELAGLGTEDLLDLRTVSSMLHLPGAFDLDASVQPKGYRLLSRIPRLPDSIIEAIVDQFGSLQKIMRATIDDLDDVGGVGETRARSIKDGLARLAESSILDRYS
;
A
#
# COMPACT_ATOMS: atom_id res chain seq x y z
N MET A 1 -7.81 -9.08 2.40
CA MET A 1 -7.59 -7.89 3.26
C MET A 1 -7.32 -6.63 2.42
N SER A 2 -6.52 -6.73 1.40
CA SER A 2 -6.20 -5.66 0.44
C SER A 2 -7.41 -5.10 -0.31
N ALA A 3 -8.34 -5.96 -0.73
CA ALA A 3 -9.55 -5.57 -1.44
C ALA A 3 -10.42 -4.56 -0.65
N ASN A 4 -10.55 -4.75 0.66
CA ASN A 4 -11.36 -3.86 1.49
C ASN A 4 -10.76 -2.44 1.58
N LEU A 5 -9.44 -2.32 1.78
CA LEU A 5 -8.79 -1.00 1.80
C LEU A 5 -8.92 -0.30 0.44
N SER A 6 -8.77 -1.03 -0.68
CA SER A 6 -8.93 -0.45 -2.02
C SER A 6 -10.33 0.08 -2.28
N ALA A 7 -11.36 -0.60 -1.80
CA ALA A 7 -12.73 -0.12 -1.92
C ALA A 7 -12.94 1.18 -1.11
N LEU A 8 -12.44 1.24 0.12
CA LEU A 8 -12.51 2.45 0.95
C LEU A 8 -11.75 3.62 0.30
N GLU A 9 -10.59 3.38 -0.30
CA GLU A 9 -9.80 4.40 -1.01
C GLU A 9 -10.54 4.98 -2.21
N VAL A 10 -11.18 4.13 -3.00
CA VAL A 10 -11.98 4.57 -4.15
C VAL A 10 -13.18 5.40 -3.71
N GLU A 11 -13.83 5.04 -2.60
CA GLU A 11 -14.99 5.74 -2.04
C GLU A 11 -14.62 6.96 -1.18
N ASP A 12 -13.32 7.24 -0.97
CA ASP A 12 -12.81 8.32 -0.08
C ASP A 12 -13.26 8.18 1.39
N LEU A 13 -13.33 6.94 1.87
CA LEU A 13 -13.84 6.59 3.21
C LEU A 13 -12.76 6.01 4.14
N VAL A 14 -11.47 6.15 3.81
CA VAL A 14 -10.36 5.59 4.60
C VAL A 14 -10.14 6.37 5.86
N THR A 15 -9.97 5.66 6.97
CA THR A 15 -9.56 6.22 8.26
C THR A 15 -8.14 5.80 8.65
N VAL A 16 -7.55 6.51 9.62
CA VAL A 16 -6.26 6.12 10.24
C VAL A 16 -6.32 4.67 10.72
N ARG A 17 -7.43 4.27 11.34
CA ARG A 17 -7.66 2.90 11.83
C ARG A 17 -7.50 1.86 10.73
N ASP A 18 -8.07 2.11 9.54
CA ASP A 18 -8.02 1.16 8.43
C ASP A 18 -6.59 0.95 7.95
N VAL A 19 -5.85 2.04 7.76
CA VAL A 19 -4.44 2.00 7.35
C VAL A 19 -3.58 1.27 8.37
N VAL A 20 -3.67 1.65 9.64
CA VAL A 20 -2.87 1.05 10.72
C VAL A 20 -3.21 -0.42 10.90
N THR A 21 -4.49 -0.80 10.77
CA THR A 21 -4.91 -2.20 10.86
C THR A 21 -4.30 -3.06 9.74
N VAL A 22 -4.20 -2.53 8.52
CA VAL A 22 -3.55 -3.25 7.41
C VAL A 22 -2.07 -3.40 7.69
N LEU A 23 -1.37 -2.34 8.11
CA LEU A 23 0.05 -2.38 8.42
C LEU A 23 0.38 -3.32 9.58
N GLN A 24 -0.41 -3.27 10.66
CA GLN A 24 -0.29 -4.19 11.79
C GLN A 24 -0.41 -5.65 11.33
N ARG A 25 -1.47 -5.96 10.58
CA ARG A 25 -1.75 -7.34 10.13
C ARG A 25 -0.69 -7.86 9.16
N THR A 26 -0.22 -7.03 8.24
CA THR A 26 0.83 -7.42 7.29
C THR A 26 2.16 -7.64 8.02
N GLU A 27 2.48 -6.83 9.04
CA GLU A 27 3.66 -7.05 9.88
C GLU A 27 3.55 -8.35 10.70
N MET A 28 2.38 -8.65 11.25
CA MET A 28 2.16 -9.94 11.95
C MET A 28 2.36 -11.13 11.02
N VAL A 29 1.82 -11.06 9.79
CA VAL A 29 2.00 -12.12 8.77
C VAL A 29 3.48 -12.29 8.45
N ARG A 30 4.23 -11.20 8.29
CA ARG A 30 5.67 -11.24 8.05
C ARG A 30 6.42 -11.95 9.18
N ARG A 31 6.13 -11.63 10.44
CA ARG A 31 6.76 -12.29 11.60
C ARG A 31 6.49 -13.79 11.65
N ILE A 32 5.24 -14.18 11.41
CA ILE A 32 4.86 -15.60 11.33
C ILE A 32 5.62 -16.28 10.18
N ALA A 33 5.77 -15.61 9.04
CA ALA A 33 6.51 -16.15 7.91
C ALA A 33 8.00 -16.32 8.22
N ASP A 34 8.61 -15.41 8.97
CA ASP A 34 10.00 -15.51 9.41
C ASP A 34 10.20 -16.71 10.37
N GLU A 35 9.26 -16.95 11.28
CA GLU A 35 9.27 -18.14 12.16
C GLU A 35 9.15 -19.42 11.33
N LEU A 36 8.17 -19.49 10.41
CA LEU A 36 8.00 -20.64 9.52
C LEU A 36 9.24 -20.87 8.64
N ALA A 37 9.88 -19.81 8.17
CA ALA A 37 11.10 -19.91 7.38
C ALA A 37 12.24 -20.56 8.16
N SER A 38 12.33 -20.31 9.48
CA SER A 38 13.30 -20.95 10.35
C SER A 38 13.02 -22.46 10.52
N ASP A 39 11.74 -22.81 10.74
CA ASP A 39 11.33 -24.21 10.89
C ASP A 39 11.53 -25.01 9.59
N ILE A 40 11.30 -24.40 8.43
CA ILE A 40 11.52 -25.02 7.11
C ILE A 40 13.00 -25.40 6.90
N VAL A 41 13.94 -24.63 7.46
CA VAL A 41 15.38 -24.97 7.36
C VAL A 41 15.68 -26.32 7.98
N GLU A 42 14.99 -26.71 9.03
CA GLU A 42 15.17 -28.02 9.69
C GLU A 42 14.66 -29.18 8.84
N LEU A 43 13.76 -28.93 7.88
CA LEU A 43 13.24 -29.96 6.96
C LEU A 43 14.21 -30.33 5.81
N GLY A 44 15.31 -29.63 5.67
CA GLY A 44 16.35 -29.92 4.67
C GLY A 44 15.83 -29.82 3.22
N THR A 45 16.08 -30.87 2.42
CA THR A 45 15.72 -30.88 0.99
C THR A 45 14.22 -30.85 0.75
N ASP A 46 13.42 -31.43 1.62
CA ASP A 46 11.96 -31.49 1.49
C ASP A 46 11.30 -30.10 1.74
N GLY A 47 11.95 -29.27 2.55
CA GLY A 47 11.51 -27.89 2.82
C GLY A 47 11.73 -26.90 1.67
N ARG A 48 12.54 -27.23 0.66
CA ARG A 48 12.93 -26.28 -0.40
C ARG A 48 11.76 -25.71 -1.19
N LEU A 49 10.81 -26.56 -1.57
CA LEU A 49 9.62 -26.11 -2.33
C LEU A 49 8.71 -25.21 -1.46
N VAL A 50 8.51 -25.60 -0.20
CA VAL A 50 7.72 -24.83 0.75
C VAL A 50 8.36 -23.44 0.98
N ARG A 51 9.69 -23.39 1.07
CA ARG A 51 10.43 -22.13 1.18
C ARG A 51 10.19 -21.21 -0.01
N LEU A 52 10.29 -21.73 -1.23
CA LEU A 52 10.04 -20.93 -2.44
C LEU A 52 8.61 -20.38 -2.48
N GLN A 53 7.62 -21.18 -2.10
CA GLN A 53 6.23 -20.72 -2.03
C GLN A 53 6.02 -19.66 -0.96
N LEU A 54 6.67 -19.79 0.20
CA LEU A 54 6.63 -18.79 1.26
C LEU A 54 7.27 -17.47 0.81
N ASP A 55 8.45 -17.53 0.18
CA ASP A 55 9.18 -16.36 -0.32
C ASP A 55 8.36 -15.62 -1.40
N GLU A 56 7.69 -16.35 -2.32
CA GLU A 56 6.81 -15.77 -3.33
C GLU A 56 5.59 -15.06 -2.71
N LEU A 57 4.95 -15.69 -1.74
CA LEU A 57 3.81 -15.12 -1.02
C LEU A 57 4.21 -13.88 -0.22
N MET A 58 5.35 -13.91 0.43
CA MET A 58 5.86 -12.80 1.25
C MET A 58 6.32 -11.61 0.41
N GLY A 59 6.87 -11.84 -0.80
CA GLY A 59 7.21 -10.75 -1.72
C GLY A 59 6.01 -9.85 -2.00
N GLY A 60 4.84 -10.43 -2.27
CA GLY A 60 3.61 -9.67 -2.49
C GLY A 60 3.11 -8.92 -1.24
N VAL A 61 3.28 -9.50 -0.06
CA VAL A 61 2.91 -8.85 1.21
C VAL A 61 3.80 -7.65 1.50
N ASP A 62 5.11 -7.78 1.30
CA ASP A 62 6.07 -6.71 1.54
C ASP A 62 5.89 -5.55 0.56
N ASP A 63 5.65 -5.85 -0.72
CA ASP A 63 5.36 -4.82 -1.73
C ASP A 63 4.08 -4.06 -1.38
N GLU A 64 3.02 -4.74 -0.99
CA GLU A 64 1.78 -4.09 -0.60
C GLU A 64 1.97 -3.19 0.64
N ARG A 65 2.68 -3.68 1.65
CA ARG A 65 2.99 -2.94 2.86
C ARG A 65 3.74 -1.65 2.55
N ARG A 66 4.76 -1.71 1.69
CA ARG A 66 5.52 -0.54 1.21
C ARG A 66 4.61 0.46 0.49
N GLN A 67 3.72 0.00 -0.38
CA GLN A 67 2.81 0.88 -1.10
C GLN A 67 1.79 1.55 -0.16
N VAL A 68 1.29 0.84 0.86
CA VAL A 68 0.42 1.43 1.89
C VAL A 68 1.16 2.54 2.64
N VAL A 69 2.41 2.31 3.08
CA VAL A 69 3.18 3.37 3.75
C VAL A 69 3.39 4.56 2.84
N ARG A 70 3.76 4.36 1.56
CA ARG A 70 3.94 5.45 0.58
C ARG A 70 2.68 6.28 0.38
N ASP A 71 1.50 5.66 0.40
CA ASP A 71 0.23 6.34 0.16
C ASP A 71 -0.18 7.29 1.28
N TYR A 72 0.14 6.94 2.52
CA TYR A 72 -0.38 7.68 3.68
C TYR A 72 0.67 8.46 4.46
N PHE A 73 1.93 8.23 4.18
CA PHE A 73 3.03 8.91 4.85
C PHE A 73 3.17 10.37 4.38
N HIS A 74 3.38 11.32 5.32
CA HIS A 74 3.61 12.73 5.00
C HIS A 74 5.11 13.05 4.86
N GLU A 75 5.48 13.66 3.74
CA GLU A 75 6.86 13.96 3.33
C GLU A 75 7.52 15.17 4.04
N GLU A 76 6.85 15.83 4.98
CA GLU A 76 7.39 17.03 5.65
C GLU A 76 8.61 16.77 6.55
N ARG A 77 9.04 15.54 6.70
CA ARG A 77 10.27 15.17 7.40
C ARG A 77 11.06 14.22 6.52
N SER A 78 12.38 14.31 6.58
CA SER A 78 13.41 13.50 5.92
C SER A 78 13.36 12.00 6.28
N TRP A 79 12.17 11.44 6.43
CA TRP A 79 11.94 10.05 6.74
C TRP A 79 11.90 9.26 5.43
N HIS A 80 12.81 8.32 5.32
CA HIS A 80 12.82 7.40 4.20
C HIS A 80 11.86 6.25 4.47
N LEU A 81 11.20 5.76 3.42
CA LEU A 81 10.30 4.61 3.48
C LEU A 81 10.94 3.42 4.23
N ASP A 82 12.23 3.18 4.01
CA ASP A 82 12.95 2.08 4.67
C ASP A 82 13.12 2.28 6.18
N GLU A 83 13.19 3.52 6.67
CA GLU A 83 13.21 3.82 8.10
C GLU A 83 11.85 3.50 8.74
N ALA A 84 10.75 3.95 8.13
CA ALA A 84 9.41 3.64 8.60
C ALA A 84 9.13 2.12 8.63
N MET A 85 9.59 1.41 7.59
CA MET A 85 9.49 -0.05 7.53
C MET A 85 10.34 -0.73 8.61
N GLY A 86 11.53 -0.19 8.87
CA GLY A 86 12.44 -0.68 9.92
C GLY A 86 11.88 -0.46 11.33
N GLU A 87 11.28 0.69 11.59
CA GLU A 87 10.63 0.97 12.88
C GLU A 87 9.42 0.07 13.12
N LEU A 88 8.57 -0.15 12.09
CA LEU A 88 7.45 -1.07 12.18
C LEU A 88 7.92 -2.50 12.49
N ALA A 89 8.98 -2.95 11.84
CA ALA A 89 9.58 -4.27 12.09
C ALA A 89 10.21 -4.38 13.49
N GLY A 90 10.71 -3.28 14.04
CA GLY A 90 11.35 -3.21 15.36
C GLY A 90 10.38 -3.13 16.54
N LEU A 91 9.08 -2.89 16.32
CA LEU A 91 8.09 -2.83 17.40
C LEU A 91 8.01 -4.14 18.18
N GLY A 92 7.89 -4.04 19.52
CA GLY A 92 7.52 -5.17 20.36
C GLY A 92 6.13 -5.72 20.02
N THR A 93 5.83 -6.96 20.39
CA THR A 93 4.52 -7.57 20.09
C THR A 93 3.36 -6.80 20.73
N GLU A 94 3.52 -6.33 21.95
CA GLU A 94 2.51 -5.54 22.66
C GLU A 94 2.28 -4.18 21.97
N ASP A 95 3.36 -3.50 21.59
CA ASP A 95 3.30 -2.21 20.89
C ASP A 95 2.67 -2.34 19.49
N LEU A 96 2.98 -3.44 18.79
CA LEU A 96 2.37 -3.74 17.49
C LEU A 96 0.86 -3.98 17.61
N LEU A 97 0.37 -4.51 18.73
CA LEU A 97 -1.06 -4.73 18.96
C LEU A 97 -1.81 -3.43 19.29
N ASP A 98 -1.12 -2.39 19.75
CA ASP A 98 -1.72 -1.08 20.00
C ASP A 98 -1.72 -0.20 18.73
N LEU A 99 -2.90 -0.05 18.12
CA LEU A 99 -3.06 0.77 16.90
C LEU A 99 -2.62 2.22 17.08
N ARG A 100 -2.72 2.79 18.29
CA ARG A 100 -2.28 4.17 18.55
C ARG A 100 -0.77 4.27 18.55
N THR A 101 -0.09 3.29 19.12
CA THR A 101 1.37 3.21 19.09
C THR A 101 1.87 3.11 17.64
N VAL A 102 1.28 2.23 16.83
CA VAL A 102 1.64 2.07 15.41
C VAL A 102 1.35 3.36 14.63
N SER A 103 0.18 3.98 14.84
CA SER A 103 -0.19 5.23 14.18
C SER A 103 0.77 6.37 14.51
N SER A 104 1.13 6.52 15.78
CA SER A 104 2.04 7.58 16.26
C SER A 104 3.46 7.38 15.74
N MET A 105 3.94 6.14 15.72
CA MET A 105 5.26 5.78 15.20
C MET A 105 5.36 6.11 13.70
N LEU A 106 4.34 5.78 12.91
CA LEU A 106 4.30 6.08 11.48
C LEU A 106 4.01 7.56 11.16
N HIS A 107 3.83 8.41 12.16
CA HIS A 107 3.52 9.84 11.97
C HIS A 107 2.37 10.09 10.97
N LEU A 108 1.33 9.23 11.01
CA LEU A 108 0.19 9.38 10.12
C LEU A 108 -0.57 10.69 10.43
N PRO A 109 -1.13 11.35 9.41
CA PRO A 109 -2.02 12.48 9.65
C PRO A 109 -3.17 12.05 10.56
N GLY A 110 -3.40 12.79 11.65
CA GLY A 110 -4.43 12.40 12.62
C GLY A 110 -4.06 11.21 13.53
N ALA A 111 -2.77 10.91 13.73
CA ALA A 111 -2.28 9.77 14.50
C ALA A 111 -2.93 9.59 15.90
N PHE A 112 -3.43 10.67 16.50
CA PHE A 112 -4.10 10.64 17.80
C PHE A 112 -5.60 10.32 17.74
N ASP A 113 -6.20 10.40 16.53
CA ASP A 113 -7.60 10.08 16.27
C ASP A 113 -7.69 8.99 15.20
N LEU A 114 -7.89 7.75 15.65
CA LEU A 114 -7.98 6.59 14.75
C LEU A 114 -9.16 6.66 13.77
N ASP A 115 -10.18 7.45 14.06
CA ASP A 115 -11.36 7.63 13.23
C ASP A 115 -11.23 8.85 12.28
N ALA A 116 -10.09 9.57 12.35
CA ALA A 116 -9.78 10.65 11.40
C ALA A 116 -9.68 10.10 9.98
N SER A 117 -10.30 10.81 9.02
CA SER A 117 -10.20 10.47 7.60
C SER A 117 -8.80 10.79 7.07
N VAL A 118 -8.26 9.91 6.26
CA VAL A 118 -6.99 10.08 5.56
C VAL A 118 -7.15 9.82 4.06
N GLN A 119 -6.39 10.56 3.25
CA GLN A 119 -6.47 10.43 1.80
C GLN A 119 -5.21 9.77 1.24
N PRO A 120 -5.35 8.70 0.43
CA PRO A 120 -4.23 8.08 -0.24
C PRO A 120 -3.67 8.99 -1.33
N LYS A 121 -2.36 8.96 -1.53
CA LYS A 121 -1.69 9.66 -2.65
C LYS A 121 -1.99 8.99 -3.99
N GLY A 122 -2.11 7.65 -4.03
CA GLY A 122 -2.45 6.88 -5.22
C GLY A 122 -1.39 5.87 -5.67
N TYR A 123 -0.27 5.74 -4.98
CA TYR A 123 0.81 4.81 -5.33
C TYR A 123 0.31 3.38 -5.46
N ARG A 124 -0.47 2.91 -4.49
CA ARG A 124 -0.96 1.54 -4.40
C ARG A 124 -1.92 1.17 -5.55
N LEU A 125 -2.85 2.05 -5.90
CA LEU A 125 -3.75 1.80 -7.02
C LEU A 125 -3.03 1.90 -8.37
N LEU A 126 -2.18 2.91 -8.55
CA LEU A 126 -1.43 3.08 -9.79
C LEU A 126 -0.45 1.93 -10.04
N SER A 127 0.19 1.37 -9.01
CA SER A 127 1.11 0.23 -9.16
C SER A 127 0.43 -1.05 -9.67
N ARG A 128 -0.89 -1.17 -9.54
CA ARG A 128 -1.67 -2.28 -10.09
C ARG A 128 -2.01 -2.14 -11.57
N ILE A 129 -1.73 -0.99 -12.17
CA ILE A 129 -1.95 -0.77 -13.60
C ILE A 129 -0.80 -1.46 -14.37
N PRO A 130 -1.08 -2.45 -15.23
CA PRO A 130 -0.05 -3.19 -15.92
C PRO A 130 0.86 -2.27 -16.75
N ARG A 131 2.17 -2.50 -16.68
CA ARG A 131 3.18 -1.77 -17.47
C ARG A 131 3.28 -0.27 -17.19
N LEU A 132 2.84 0.19 -16.04
CA LEU A 132 3.04 1.56 -15.59
C LEU A 132 4.35 1.62 -14.78
N PRO A 133 5.41 2.30 -15.27
CA PRO A 133 6.69 2.40 -14.57
C PRO A 133 6.58 3.25 -13.30
N ASP A 134 7.37 2.93 -12.26
CA ASP A 134 7.38 3.66 -10.99
C ASP A 134 7.67 5.16 -11.18
N SER A 135 8.59 5.53 -12.08
CA SER A 135 8.89 6.93 -12.39
C SER A 135 7.69 7.71 -12.93
N ILE A 136 6.77 7.05 -13.62
CA ILE A 136 5.53 7.66 -14.10
C ILE A 136 4.51 7.75 -12.96
N ILE A 137 4.45 6.73 -12.11
CA ILE A 137 3.59 6.76 -10.90
C ILE A 137 4.01 7.95 -10.03
N GLU A 138 5.29 8.13 -9.78
CA GLU A 138 5.83 9.26 -9.02
C GLU A 138 5.43 10.59 -9.66
N ALA A 139 5.65 10.77 -10.96
CA ALA A 139 5.30 12.01 -11.66
C ALA A 139 3.79 12.34 -11.57
N ILE A 140 2.92 11.32 -11.65
CA ILE A 140 1.46 11.50 -11.51
C ILE A 140 1.13 11.90 -10.07
N VAL A 141 1.66 11.19 -9.08
CA VAL A 141 1.38 11.49 -7.67
C VAL A 141 1.91 12.87 -7.29
N ASP A 142 3.09 13.26 -7.74
CA ASP A 142 3.67 14.59 -7.49
C ASP A 142 2.80 15.70 -8.09
N GLN A 143 2.25 15.50 -9.30
CA GLN A 143 1.43 16.49 -9.96
C GLN A 143 0.04 16.64 -9.32
N PHE A 144 -0.61 15.53 -8.95
CA PHE A 144 -2.00 15.56 -8.46
C PHE A 144 -2.10 15.55 -6.94
N GLY A 145 -1.15 14.95 -6.22
CA GLY A 145 -1.03 14.93 -4.76
C GLY A 145 -2.05 14.04 -4.04
N SER A 146 -3.09 13.54 -4.69
CA SER A 146 -4.05 12.60 -4.07
C SER A 146 -4.74 11.72 -5.10
N LEU A 147 -5.13 10.51 -4.68
CA LEU A 147 -5.86 9.56 -5.52
C LEU A 147 -7.16 10.15 -6.06
N GLN A 148 -7.89 10.90 -5.26
CA GLN A 148 -9.17 11.50 -5.68
C GLN A 148 -8.99 12.49 -6.83
N LYS A 149 -7.91 13.27 -6.82
CA LYS A 149 -7.59 14.16 -7.94
C LYS A 149 -7.20 13.38 -9.19
N ILE A 150 -6.40 12.30 -9.03
CA ILE A 150 -6.01 11.41 -10.13
C ILE A 150 -7.25 10.75 -10.75
N MET A 151 -8.19 10.26 -9.93
CA MET A 151 -9.44 9.66 -10.40
C MET A 151 -10.31 10.64 -11.19
N ARG A 152 -10.32 11.92 -10.83
CA ARG A 152 -11.09 12.98 -11.49
C ARG A 152 -10.38 13.59 -12.70
N ALA A 153 -9.06 13.42 -12.81
CA ALA A 153 -8.26 13.97 -13.90
C ALA A 153 -8.79 13.50 -15.27
N THR A 154 -8.80 14.37 -16.26
CA THR A 154 -9.12 14.04 -17.64
C THR A 154 -7.94 13.35 -18.33
N ILE A 155 -8.15 12.86 -19.55
CA ILE A 155 -7.06 12.30 -20.36
C ILE A 155 -6.02 13.39 -20.66
N ASP A 156 -6.49 14.60 -20.96
CA ASP A 156 -5.62 15.75 -21.27
C ASP A 156 -4.78 16.15 -20.04
N ASP A 157 -5.39 16.18 -18.83
CA ASP A 157 -4.64 16.45 -17.58
C ASP A 157 -3.55 15.41 -17.32
N LEU A 158 -3.80 14.15 -17.65
CA LEU A 158 -2.82 13.07 -17.50
C LEU A 158 -1.75 13.11 -18.60
N ASP A 159 -2.09 13.53 -19.82
CA ASP A 159 -1.16 13.69 -20.94
C ASP A 159 -0.12 14.78 -20.66
N ASP A 160 -0.52 15.82 -19.92
CA ASP A 160 0.37 16.91 -19.49
C ASP A 160 1.44 16.46 -18.47
N VAL A 161 1.29 15.27 -17.85
CA VAL A 161 2.30 14.72 -16.94
C VAL A 161 3.53 14.26 -17.72
N GLY A 162 4.71 14.68 -17.29
CA GLY A 162 5.96 14.32 -17.92
C GLY A 162 6.12 12.82 -18.16
N GLY A 163 6.25 12.43 -19.44
CA GLY A 163 6.45 11.03 -19.85
C GLY A 163 5.18 10.19 -19.98
N VAL A 164 3.98 10.75 -19.76
CA VAL A 164 2.72 9.99 -19.88
C VAL A 164 2.29 9.84 -21.34
N GLY A 165 2.01 10.88 -22.08
CA GLY A 165 1.50 10.81 -23.44
C GLY A 165 0.07 10.22 -23.55
N GLU A 166 -0.70 10.62 -24.56
CA GLU A 166 -2.13 10.34 -24.73
C GLU A 166 -2.50 8.83 -24.60
N THR A 167 -1.72 7.94 -25.22
CA THR A 167 -1.98 6.50 -25.19
C THR A 167 -1.87 5.94 -23.77
N ARG A 168 -0.87 6.39 -23.01
CA ARG A 168 -0.67 5.97 -21.62
C ARG A 168 -1.72 6.61 -20.71
N ALA A 169 -2.09 7.86 -20.92
CA ALA A 169 -3.17 8.54 -20.20
C ALA A 169 -4.49 7.77 -20.31
N ARG A 170 -4.85 7.31 -21.50
CA ARG A 170 -6.03 6.44 -21.72
C ARG A 170 -5.90 5.12 -20.95
N SER A 171 -4.74 4.46 -21.06
CA SER A 171 -4.51 3.19 -20.34
C SER A 171 -4.61 3.34 -18.82
N ILE A 172 -4.14 4.47 -18.27
CA ILE A 172 -4.25 4.80 -16.85
C ILE A 172 -5.74 4.97 -16.46
N LYS A 173 -6.50 5.77 -17.21
CA LYS A 173 -7.95 5.96 -16.95
C LYS A 173 -8.72 4.65 -16.99
N ASP A 174 -8.49 3.83 -18.01
CA ASP A 174 -9.14 2.53 -18.14
C ASP A 174 -8.71 1.57 -17.01
N GLY A 175 -7.45 1.61 -16.61
CA GLY A 175 -6.93 0.83 -15.50
C GLY A 175 -7.57 1.21 -14.17
N LEU A 176 -7.63 2.51 -13.86
CA LEU A 176 -8.27 3.02 -12.65
C LEU A 176 -9.77 2.69 -12.60
N ALA A 177 -10.50 2.83 -13.72
CA ALA A 177 -11.91 2.48 -13.80
C ALA A 177 -12.14 0.98 -13.47
N ARG A 178 -11.37 0.09 -14.08
CA ARG A 178 -11.44 -1.36 -13.80
C ARG A 178 -11.13 -1.70 -12.35
N LEU A 179 -10.09 -1.06 -11.77
CA LEU A 179 -9.73 -1.28 -10.38
C LEU A 179 -10.82 -0.79 -9.42
N ALA A 180 -11.46 0.34 -9.73
CA ALA A 180 -12.58 0.84 -8.96
C ALA A 180 -13.78 -0.11 -8.99
N GLU A 181 -14.17 -0.58 -10.18
CA GLU A 181 -15.27 -1.54 -10.34
C GLU A 181 -14.97 -2.87 -9.58
N SER A 182 -13.77 -3.42 -9.75
CA SER A 182 -13.35 -4.64 -9.05
C SER A 182 -13.37 -4.47 -7.52
N SER A 183 -12.86 -3.36 -7.02
CA SER A 183 -12.80 -3.09 -5.58
C SER A 183 -14.18 -2.97 -4.93
N ILE A 184 -15.14 -2.41 -5.66
CA ILE A 184 -16.54 -2.32 -5.21
C ILE A 184 -17.18 -3.71 -5.19
N LEU A 185 -16.99 -4.52 -6.24
CA LEU A 185 -17.55 -5.86 -6.33
C LEU A 185 -17.02 -6.78 -5.22
N ASP A 186 -15.71 -6.73 -4.94
CA ASP A 186 -15.07 -7.53 -3.89
C ASP A 186 -15.60 -7.21 -2.48
N ARG A 187 -16.14 -6.01 -2.26
CA ARG A 187 -16.72 -5.61 -0.98
C ARG A 187 -18.08 -6.25 -0.71
N TYR A 188 -18.84 -6.55 -1.76
CA TYR A 188 -20.20 -7.09 -1.66
C TYR A 188 -20.26 -8.61 -1.88
N SER A 189 -19.11 -9.28 -2.08
CA SER A 189 -18.97 -10.73 -2.24
C SER A 189 -18.53 -11.41 -0.95
#